data_f35c067fd567390a18d2e03718ca1181
#
_entry.id   f35c067fd567390a18d2e03718ca1181
#
_cell.length_a   1.000
_cell.length_b   1.000
_cell.length_c   1.000
_cell.angle_alpha   90.00
_cell.angle_beta   90.00
_cell.angle_gamma   90.00
#
_symmetry.space_group_name_H-M   'P 1'
#
loop_
_entity.id
_entity.type
_entity.pdbx_description
1 polymer ?
#
loop_
_entity_poly.entity_id
_entity_poly.type
_entity_poly.pdbx_seq_one_letter_code
_entity_poly.pdbx_strand_id
1 'polypeptide(L)'
;MIEKISGDTAYFEAALTSEDLADLLSDAGLRLVRAWGGYRPDAADLEKLNDLFRLRPEIEFCATEPGQLGSLPELQRVSEAVSGCFGEGLHDLKALKRLRSLGLTEANFTALPEYADTLEELSLSGRISKKSGACLSELTRLKALSLSGTTLESFACIGKLKLTSLYVYGNRPNSPAGLEALSSLRELRVKNNSSWTDFSFLTELSSLESLCLEYCAKLRALVPLDALHQLRYVRLGNCDSLEDLSSLRSLPEDCEVFVTGRKLLQAGIAYEYSPKTGVAEWCREASLNLPAELLARGRKVQ
;
A
#
# COMPACT_ATOMS: atom_id res chain seq x y z
N MET A 1 -3.01 10.58 30.51
CA MET A 1 -4.03 9.51 30.38
C MET A 1 -4.09 9.13 28.92
N ILE A 2 -3.83 7.88 28.63
CA ILE A 2 -3.91 7.34 27.27
C ILE A 2 -5.35 6.91 27.03
N GLU A 3 -5.97 7.45 25.98
CA GLU A 3 -7.27 6.99 25.52
C GLU A 3 -7.09 6.05 24.33
N LYS A 4 -7.49 4.79 24.49
CA LYS A 4 -7.44 3.81 23.43
C LYS A 4 -8.76 3.86 22.64
N ILE A 5 -8.75 4.53 21.48
CA ILE A 5 -9.95 4.72 20.64
C ILE A 5 -10.16 3.59 19.64
N SER A 6 -9.09 2.98 19.15
CA SER A 6 -9.18 1.80 18.28
C SER A 6 -8.24 0.69 18.80
N GLY A 7 -8.56 -0.56 18.47
CA GLY A 7 -7.87 -1.73 19.03
C GLY A 7 -6.35 -1.75 18.92
N ASP A 8 -5.75 -0.99 18.00
CA ASP A 8 -4.32 -0.97 17.72
C ASP A 8 -3.66 0.41 17.82
N THR A 9 -4.44 1.46 18.15
CA THR A 9 -3.95 2.85 18.19
C THR A 9 -4.13 3.46 19.57
N ALA A 10 -3.06 4.03 20.12
CA ALA A 10 -3.07 4.79 21.36
C ALA A 10 -3.01 6.29 21.06
N TYR A 11 -3.92 7.04 21.65
CA TYR A 11 -3.97 8.50 21.60
C TYR A 11 -3.65 9.07 22.97
N PHE A 12 -2.88 10.15 23.01
CA PHE A 12 -2.63 10.87 24.24
C PHE A 12 -2.80 12.38 24.07
N GLU A 13 -3.49 13.00 25.03
CA GLU A 13 -3.85 14.43 25.04
C GLU A 13 -3.15 15.20 26.18
N ALA A 14 -2.35 14.51 26.98
CA ALA A 14 -1.64 15.05 28.12
C ALA A 14 -0.29 14.38 28.29
N ALA A 15 0.54 14.90 29.18
CA ALA A 15 1.85 14.34 29.50
C ALA A 15 1.79 12.85 29.84
N LEU A 16 2.68 12.07 29.24
CA LEU A 16 2.79 10.65 29.48
C LEU A 16 3.38 10.36 30.86
N THR A 17 2.73 9.50 31.62
CA THR A 17 3.24 8.98 32.90
C THR A 17 4.10 7.75 32.67
N SER A 18 4.81 7.29 33.73
CA SER A 18 5.53 6.01 33.68
C SER A 18 4.58 4.81 33.59
N GLU A 19 3.37 4.94 34.13
CA GLU A 19 2.32 3.95 34.05
C GLU A 19 1.79 3.85 32.59
N ASP A 20 1.53 5.00 31.95
CA ASP A 20 1.16 5.04 30.53
C ASP A 20 2.20 4.36 29.64
N LEU A 21 3.49 4.57 29.89
CA LEU A 21 4.56 3.90 29.16
C LEU A 21 4.54 2.38 29.38
N ALA A 22 4.32 1.93 30.62
CA ALA A 22 4.22 0.50 30.92
C ALA A 22 3.03 -0.15 30.20
N ASP A 23 1.89 0.54 30.15
CA ASP A 23 0.70 0.10 29.43
C ASP A 23 0.95 -0.03 27.92
N LEU A 24 1.59 0.99 27.31
CA LEU A 24 1.97 0.96 25.88
C LEU A 24 2.95 -0.18 25.57
N LEU A 25 3.89 -0.45 26.47
CA LEU A 25 4.85 -1.54 26.28
C LEU A 25 4.21 -2.92 26.39
N SER A 26 3.22 -3.08 27.26
CA SER A 26 2.54 -4.35 27.51
C SER A 26 1.47 -4.71 26.47
N ASP A 27 0.97 -3.73 25.72
CA ASP A 27 -0.08 -3.94 24.73
C ASP A 27 0.44 -4.56 23.43
N ALA A 28 0.37 -5.87 23.32
CA ALA A 28 0.82 -6.59 22.13
C ALA A 28 0.05 -6.22 20.83
N GLY A 29 -1.15 -5.67 20.96
CA GLY A 29 -1.97 -5.21 19.82
C GLY A 29 -1.63 -3.81 19.32
N LEU A 30 -0.86 -3.04 20.07
CA LEU A 30 -0.52 -1.66 19.72
C LEU A 30 0.34 -1.59 18.45
N ARG A 31 -0.06 -0.74 17.52
CA ARG A 31 0.64 -0.48 16.24
C ARG A 31 0.98 0.97 16.02
N LEU A 32 0.17 1.89 16.54
CA LEU A 32 0.29 3.33 16.28
C LEU A 32 0.15 4.12 17.57
N VAL A 33 0.99 5.12 17.73
CA VAL A 33 0.89 6.12 18.80
C VAL A 33 0.74 7.50 18.19
N ARG A 34 -0.18 8.30 18.71
CA ARG A 34 -0.48 9.64 18.21
C ARG A 34 -0.78 10.63 19.33
N ALA A 35 -0.16 11.80 19.26
CA ALA A 35 -0.62 12.94 20.05
C ALA A 35 -1.93 13.50 19.46
N TRP A 36 -2.89 13.84 20.30
CA TRP A 36 -4.23 14.26 19.91
C TRP A 36 -4.64 15.56 20.60
N GLY A 37 -5.76 16.16 20.20
CA GLY A 37 -6.33 17.34 20.88
C GLY A 37 -5.44 18.59 20.85
N GLY A 38 -4.45 18.65 19.95
CA GLY A 38 -3.50 19.76 19.92
C GLY A 38 -2.39 19.66 20.98
N TYR A 39 -2.33 18.54 21.71
CA TYR A 39 -1.25 18.32 22.69
C TYR A 39 0.12 18.24 22.00
N ARG A 40 1.09 18.94 22.60
CA ARG A 40 2.48 18.94 22.13
C ARG A 40 3.35 18.22 23.18
N PRO A 41 3.87 17.03 22.85
CA PRO A 41 4.79 16.32 23.71
C PRO A 41 5.98 17.21 24.15
N ASP A 42 6.23 17.25 25.43
CA ASP A 42 7.41 17.92 25.99
C ASP A 42 8.66 17.00 25.94
N ALA A 43 9.79 17.48 26.46
CA ALA A 43 11.03 16.70 26.45
C ALA A 43 10.93 15.39 27.24
N ALA A 44 10.16 15.37 28.33
CA ALA A 44 9.97 14.16 29.15
C ALA A 44 9.07 13.14 28.44
N ASP A 45 8.07 13.59 27.68
CA ASP A 45 7.24 12.72 26.85
C ASP A 45 8.05 12.12 25.71
N LEU A 46 8.86 12.96 25.02
CA LEU A 46 9.70 12.51 23.92
C LEU A 46 10.75 11.48 24.39
N GLU A 47 11.28 11.60 25.61
CA GLU A 47 12.17 10.60 26.21
C GLU A 47 11.43 9.25 26.38
N LYS A 48 10.21 9.27 26.96
CA LYS A 48 9.39 8.07 27.13
C LYS A 48 9.01 7.43 25.80
N LEU A 49 8.62 8.24 24.82
CA LEU A 49 8.33 7.76 23.47
C LEU A 49 9.56 7.15 22.81
N ASN A 50 10.73 7.74 22.99
CA ASN A 50 11.97 7.19 22.47
C ASN A 50 12.34 5.84 23.11
N ASP A 51 12.09 5.67 24.41
CA ASP A 51 12.21 4.38 25.08
C ASP A 51 11.22 3.35 24.54
N LEU A 52 9.97 3.76 24.29
CA LEU A 52 8.96 2.91 23.65
C LEU A 52 9.47 2.42 22.29
N PHE A 53 9.91 3.31 21.40
CA PHE A 53 10.35 2.95 20.05
C PHE A 53 11.66 2.14 20.03
N ARG A 54 12.51 2.30 21.03
CA ARG A 54 13.69 1.45 21.21
C ARG A 54 13.31 0.01 21.53
N LEU A 55 12.30 -0.19 22.40
CA LEU A 55 11.84 -1.51 22.84
C LEU A 55 10.81 -2.14 21.90
N ARG A 56 10.04 -1.31 21.21
CA ARG A 56 8.97 -1.68 20.29
C ARG A 56 9.15 -0.98 18.93
N PRO A 57 10.18 -1.33 18.13
CA PRO A 57 10.53 -0.63 16.89
C PRO A 57 9.48 -0.78 15.77
N GLU A 58 8.55 -1.70 15.93
CA GLU A 58 7.42 -1.90 15.01
C GLU A 58 6.29 -0.89 15.19
N ILE A 59 6.27 -0.14 16.31
CA ILE A 59 5.24 0.87 16.56
C ILE A 59 5.48 2.09 15.67
N GLU A 60 4.42 2.55 15.03
CA GLU A 60 4.42 3.76 14.23
C GLU A 60 4.11 4.99 15.09
N PHE A 61 4.68 6.12 14.71
CA PHE A 61 4.32 7.42 15.29
C PHE A 61 3.70 8.33 14.25
N CYS A 62 2.53 8.85 14.53
CA CYS A 62 1.90 9.88 13.72
C CYS A 62 2.31 11.26 14.22
N ALA A 63 3.24 11.90 13.51
CA ALA A 63 3.66 13.26 13.80
C ALA A 63 2.65 14.27 13.24
N THR A 64 2.07 15.09 14.11
CA THR A 64 1.09 16.12 13.76
C THR A 64 1.65 17.53 13.77
N GLU A 65 2.85 17.72 14.33
CA GLU A 65 3.47 19.02 14.51
C GLU A 65 4.94 19.00 14.06
N PRO A 66 5.45 20.13 13.50
CA PRO A 66 6.87 20.30 13.18
C PRO A 66 7.77 20.14 14.42
N GLY A 67 8.95 19.58 14.24
CA GLY A 67 9.98 19.46 15.29
C GLY A 67 9.84 18.26 16.22
N GLN A 68 8.71 17.55 16.22
CA GLN A 68 8.51 16.38 17.09
C GLN A 68 9.50 15.25 16.77
N LEU A 69 9.76 15.03 15.49
CA LEU A 69 10.57 13.89 15.04
C LEU A 69 12.06 14.03 15.34
N GLY A 70 12.56 15.27 15.38
CA GLY A 70 13.98 15.54 15.60
C GLY A 70 14.52 15.03 16.94
N SER A 71 13.63 14.80 17.91
CA SER A 71 13.97 14.31 19.26
C SER A 71 13.70 12.82 19.47
N LEU A 72 13.40 12.06 18.40
CA LEU A 72 13.03 10.64 18.46
C LEU A 72 14.01 9.76 17.66
N PRO A 73 15.31 9.70 17.99
CA PRO A 73 16.32 8.98 17.21
C PRO A 73 16.10 7.45 17.11
N GLU A 74 15.34 6.86 18.02
CA GLU A 74 15.02 5.43 18.01
C GLU A 74 13.80 5.09 17.14
N LEU A 75 13.03 6.10 16.70
CA LEU A 75 11.85 5.91 15.87
C LEU A 75 12.22 5.33 14.50
N GLN A 76 11.54 4.26 14.09
CA GLN A 76 11.77 3.58 12.83
C GLN A 76 10.60 3.72 11.85
N ARG A 77 9.41 4.06 12.34
CA ARG A 77 8.18 4.11 11.55
C ARG A 77 7.41 5.39 11.80
N VAL A 78 7.20 6.16 10.74
CA VAL A 78 6.42 7.40 10.76
C VAL A 78 5.23 7.23 9.82
N SER A 79 4.01 7.24 10.37
CA SER A 79 2.79 7.24 9.58
C SER A 79 2.26 8.66 9.38
N GLU A 80 1.72 8.93 8.21
CA GLU A 80 0.96 10.13 7.85
C GLU A 80 1.54 11.46 8.36
N ALA A 81 2.80 11.70 8.10
CA ALA A 81 3.35 13.03 8.38
C ALA A 81 2.73 14.07 7.45
N VAL A 82 1.95 14.97 8.01
CA VAL A 82 1.29 16.06 7.28
C VAL A 82 2.32 17.05 6.74
N SER A 83 2.07 17.64 5.58
CA SER A 83 3.01 18.54 4.86
C SER A 83 3.57 19.69 5.68
N GLY A 84 2.89 20.15 6.71
CA GLY A 84 3.36 21.17 7.65
C GLY A 84 4.35 20.67 8.70
N CYS A 85 4.46 19.34 8.91
CA CYS A 85 5.31 18.78 9.96
C CYS A 85 6.80 18.83 9.64
N PHE A 86 7.17 18.98 8.37
CA PHE A 86 8.56 18.86 7.94
C PHE A 86 9.19 20.14 7.44
N GLY A 87 8.56 21.30 7.57
CA GLY A 87 9.13 22.56 7.11
C GLY A 87 9.70 22.51 5.68
N GLU A 88 10.55 23.44 5.31
CA GLU A 88 11.27 23.40 4.05
C GLU A 88 12.40 22.34 4.11
N GLY A 89 12.14 21.12 3.62
CA GLY A 89 13.19 20.16 3.32
C GLY A 89 13.34 18.95 4.26
N LEU A 90 12.34 18.60 5.05
CA LEU A 90 12.38 17.39 5.87
C LEU A 90 13.54 17.34 6.90
N HIS A 91 13.97 18.50 7.41
CA HIS A 91 15.15 18.61 8.26
C HIS A 91 15.08 17.76 9.53
N ASP A 92 13.89 17.59 10.10
CA ASP A 92 13.67 16.79 11.31
C ASP A 92 13.95 15.30 11.09
N LEU A 93 13.77 14.82 9.87
CA LEU A 93 14.07 13.42 9.55
C LEU A 93 15.56 13.09 9.69
N LYS A 94 16.47 14.06 9.60
CA LYS A 94 17.93 13.83 9.72
C LYS A 94 18.33 13.21 11.04
N ALA A 95 17.52 13.39 12.08
CA ALA A 95 17.72 12.76 13.38
C ALA A 95 17.38 11.26 13.38
N LEU A 96 16.49 10.81 12.46
CA LEU A 96 15.96 9.46 12.41
C LEU A 96 16.91 8.50 11.67
N LYS A 97 18.04 8.17 12.30
CA LYS A 97 19.06 7.30 11.69
C LYS A 97 18.63 5.86 11.41
N ARG A 98 17.50 5.44 11.99
CA ARG A 98 16.95 4.08 11.88
C ARG A 98 15.64 4.01 11.11
N LEU A 99 15.26 5.09 10.41
CA LEU A 99 13.99 5.18 9.71
C LEU A 99 13.85 4.08 8.64
N ARG A 100 12.81 3.26 8.75
CA ARG A 100 12.49 2.17 7.82
C ARG A 100 11.18 2.37 7.07
N SER A 101 10.21 3.01 7.71
CA SER A 101 8.88 3.25 7.13
C SER A 101 8.51 4.73 7.28
N LEU A 102 8.05 5.34 6.18
CA LEU A 102 7.73 6.75 6.13
C LEU A 102 6.48 7.01 5.29
N GLY A 103 5.49 7.68 5.89
CA GLY A 103 4.34 8.24 5.20
C GLY A 103 4.48 9.76 5.04
N LEU A 104 4.28 10.27 3.83
CA LEU A 104 4.35 11.70 3.52
C LEU A 104 3.14 12.17 2.74
N THR A 105 2.57 13.31 3.14
CA THR A 105 1.49 13.98 2.43
C THR A 105 1.96 15.34 1.93
N GLU A 106 1.83 15.58 0.61
CA GLU A 106 2.16 16.86 -0.07
C GLU A 106 3.57 17.42 0.26
N ALA A 107 4.55 16.53 0.40
CA ALA A 107 5.89 16.92 0.83
C ALA A 107 6.86 17.09 -0.35
N ASN A 108 7.78 18.03 -0.21
CA ASN A 108 9.01 18.10 -1.02
C ASN A 108 10.06 17.18 -0.38
N PHE A 109 10.29 16.00 -0.97
CA PHE A 109 11.15 14.98 -0.39
C PHE A 109 12.50 14.80 -1.10
N THR A 110 13.05 15.90 -1.63
CA THR A 110 14.39 15.86 -2.27
C THR A 110 15.53 15.44 -1.34
N ALA A 111 15.29 15.41 -0.02
CA ALA A 111 16.24 14.91 0.97
C ALA A 111 16.11 13.40 1.25
N LEU A 112 15.13 12.68 0.68
CA LEU A 112 14.96 11.24 0.90
C LEU A 112 16.19 10.38 0.55
N PRO A 113 17.03 10.71 -0.44
CA PRO A 113 18.25 9.95 -0.71
C PRO A 113 19.17 9.78 0.50
N GLU A 114 19.12 10.68 1.48
CA GLU A 114 19.86 10.54 2.75
C GLU A 114 19.46 9.28 3.54
N TYR A 115 18.31 8.67 3.21
CA TYR A 115 17.75 7.45 3.83
C TYR A 115 17.81 6.21 2.91
N ALA A 116 18.53 6.30 1.80
CA ALA A 116 18.60 5.23 0.81
C ALA A 116 19.03 3.87 1.41
N ASP A 117 19.85 3.90 2.46
CA ASP A 117 20.38 2.72 3.12
C ASP A 117 19.48 2.15 4.22
N THR A 118 18.41 2.82 4.60
CA THR A 118 17.54 2.37 5.70
C THR A 118 16.07 2.23 5.33
N LEU A 119 15.56 3.07 4.42
CA LEU A 119 14.14 3.13 4.11
C LEU A 119 13.68 1.91 3.30
N GLU A 120 12.73 1.16 3.86
CA GLU A 120 12.17 -0.05 3.27
C GLU A 120 10.73 0.15 2.79
N GLU A 121 9.98 1.05 3.42
CA GLU A 121 8.58 1.32 3.11
C GLU A 121 8.34 2.82 2.95
N LEU A 122 7.67 3.23 1.88
CA LEU A 122 7.35 4.62 1.62
C LEU A 122 5.90 4.76 1.13
N SER A 123 5.14 5.60 1.81
CA SER A 123 3.79 6.00 1.38
C SER A 123 3.78 7.48 1.04
N LEU A 124 3.36 7.80 -0.18
CA LEU A 124 3.30 9.16 -0.69
C LEU A 124 1.87 9.50 -1.10
N SER A 125 1.38 10.64 -0.64
CA SER A 125 0.09 11.17 -1.09
C SER A 125 0.20 12.63 -1.50
N GLY A 126 -0.70 13.07 -2.41
CA GLY A 126 -0.73 14.44 -2.89
C GLY A 126 0.31 14.76 -3.97
N ARG A 127 0.73 16.02 -4.06
CA ARG A 127 1.58 16.50 -5.16
C ARG A 127 3.04 16.09 -4.97
N ILE A 128 3.62 15.53 -6.03
CA ILE A 128 5.03 15.18 -6.10
C ILE A 128 5.68 15.99 -7.21
N SER A 129 6.72 16.76 -6.90
CA SER A 129 7.49 17.48 -7.92
C SER A 129 8.29 16.50 -8.80
N LYS A 130 8.62 16.88 -10.03
CA LYS A 130 9.52 16.08 -10.90
C LYS A 130 10.85 15.75 -10.22
N LYS A 131 11.42 16.74 -9.52
CA LYS A 131 12.68 16.58 -8.79
C LYS A 131 12.54 15.56 -7.66
N SER A 132 11.46 15.64 -6.89
CA SER A 132 11.16 14.67 -5.85
C SER A 132 10.93 13.27 -6.43
N GLY A 133 10.20 13.14 -7.55
CA GLY A 133 10.01 11.85 -8.23
C GLY A 133 11.32 11.21 -8.67
N ALA A 134 12.28 11.99 -9.18
CA ALA A 134 13.61 11.48 -9.57
C ALA A 134 14.38 10.90 -8.40
N CYS A 135 14.24 11.47 -7.19
CA CYS A 135 14.92 10.97 -5.98
C CYS A 135 14.47 9.57 -5.55
N LEU A 136 13.28 9.10 -5.99
CA LEU A 136 12.81 7.76 -5.67
C LEU A 136 13.78 6.67 -6.18
N SER A 137 14.42 6.89 -7.32
CA SER A 137 15.37 5.92 -7.90
C SER A 137 16.59 5.63 -7.03
N GLU A 138 16.88 6.50 -6.06
CA GLU A 138 18.03 6.39 -5.17
C GLU A 138 17.72 5.54 -3.91
N LEU A 139 16.42 5.27 -3.64
CA LEU A 139 15.96 4.49 -2.49
C LEU A 139 16.13 2.98 -2.71
N THR A 140 17.38 2.52 -2.86
CA THR A 140 17.70 1.17 -3.33
C THR A 140 17.27 0.04 -2.40
N ARG A 141 16.97 0.33 -1.12
CA ARG A 141 16.46 -0.65 -0.15
C ARG A 141 14.94 -0.69 -0.08
N LEU A 142 14.26 0.18 -0.82
CA LEU A 142 12.80 0.25 -0.78
C LEU A 142 12.18 -1.05 -1.30
N LYS A 143 11.29 -1.63 -0.51
CA LYS A 143 10.55 -2.87 -0.77
C LYS A 143 9.09 -2.62 -1.05
N ALA A 144 8.50 -1.65 -0.34
CA ALA A 144 7.09 -1.31 -0.47
C ALA A 144 6.92 0.18 -0.79
N LEU A 145 6.11 0.45 -1.83
CA LEU A 145 5.78 1.82 -2.24
C LEU A 145 4.26 1.96 -2.39
N SER A 146 3.70 2.96 -1.71
CA SER A 146 2.30 3.35 -1.86
C SER A 146 2.22 4.77 -2.45
N LEU A 147 1.44 4.92 -3.51
CA LEU A 147 1.22 6.18 -4.21
C LEU A 147 -0.29 6.50 -4.22
N SER A 148 -0.71 7.51 -3.48
CA SER A 148 -2.12 7.89 -3.36
C SER A 148 -2.37 9.31 -3.87
N GLY A 149 -3.16 9.45 -4.94
CA GLY A 149 -3.49 10.75 -5.53
C GLY A 149 -2.27 11.57 -5.96
N THR A 150 -1.14 10.91 -6.21
CA THR A 150 0.13 11.58 -6.53
C THR A 150 0.13 12.18 -7.93
N THR A 151 0.98 13.17 -8.16
CA THR A 151 1.20 13.78 -9.47
C THR A 151 2.43 13.21 -10.18
N LEU A 152 2.92 12.04 -9.79
CA LEU A 152 4.00 11.34 -10.47
C LEU A 152 3.67 11.17 -11.97
N GLU A 153 4.61 11.49 -12.85
CA GLU A 153 4.35 11.46 -14.29
C GLU A 153 4.62 10.11 -14.93
N SER A 154 5.54 9.32 -14.36
CA SER A 154 5.97 8.03 -14.92
C SER A 154 6.53 7.12 -13.83
N PHE A 155 6.36 5.81 -14.00
CA PHE A 155 6.99 4.80 -13.13
C PHE A 155 8.46 4.51 -13.49
N ALA A 156 9.00 5.11 -14.56
CA ALA A 156 10.40 4.90 -14.94
C ALA A 156 11.40 5.28 -13.83
N CYS A 157 11.04 6.23 -12.96
CA CYS A 157 11.87 6.61 -11.80
C CYS A 157 12.00 5.52 -10.74
N ILE A 158 11.11 4.52 -10.71
CA ILE A 158 11.16 3.41 -9.76
C ILE A 158 11.53 2.07 -10.42
N GLY A 159 11.65 2.02 -11.73
CA GLY A 159 11.89 0.76 -12.48
C GLY A 159 13.20 0.03 -12.12
N LYS A 160 14.16 0.71 -11.47
CA LYS A 160 15.41 0.10 -10.99
C LYS A 160 15.31 -0.43 -9.54
N LEU A 161 14.22 -0.12 -8.84
CA LEU A 161 14.02 -0.56 -7.46
C LEU A 161 13.61 -2.03 -7.41
N LYS A 162 14.02 -2.71 -6.36
CA LYS A 162 13.64 -4.11 -6.10
C LYS A 162 12.38 -4.17 -5.24
N LEU A 163 11.32 -3.48 -5.70
CA LEU A 163 10.05 -3.47 -4.99
C LEU A 163 9.43 -4.87 -4.95
N THR A 164 8.89 -5.22 -3.80
CA THR A 164 8.08 -6.42 -3.60
C THR A 164 6.60 -6.10 -3.50
N SER A 165 6.25 -4.87 -3.10
CA SER A 165 4.85 -4.42 -3.03
C SER A 165 4.71 -3.01 -3.62
N LEU A 166 3.69 -2.83 -4.47
CA LEU A 166 3.32 -1.54 -5.04
C LEU A 166 1.81 -1.33 -4.95
N TYR A 167 1.43 -0.21 -4.35
CA TYR A 167 0.05 0.25 -4.31
C TYR A 167 -0.09 1.58 -5.04
N VAL A 168 -1.00 1.65 -6.01
CA VAL A 168 -1.32 2.84 -6.80
C VAL A 168 -2.79 3.17 -6.63
N TYR A 169 -3.08 4.31 -6.00
CA TYR A 169 -4.44 4.80 -5.82
C TYR A 169 -4.64 6.10 -6.61
N GLY A 170 -5.59 6.09 -7.55
CA GLY A 170 -5.91 7.24 -8.39
C GLY A 170 -5.38 7.11 -9.82
N ASN A 171 -5.48 8.20 -10.58
CA ASN A 171 -5.32 8.20 -12.04
C ASN A 171 -3.91 8.50 -12.53
N ARG A 172 -2.96 8.71 -11.65
CA ARG A 172 -1.60 9.04 -12.06
C ARG A 172 -0.58 8.03 -11.56
N PRO A 173 0.46 7.76 -12.34
CA PRO A 173 0.67 8.20 -13.73
C PRO A 173 -0.44 7.79 -14.68
N ASN A 174 -0.64 8.57 -15.77
CA ASN A 174 -1.69 8.28 -16.77
C ASN A 174 -1.41 7.01 -17.59
N SER A 175 -0.20 6.49 -17.51
CA SER A 175 0.27 5.28 -18.19
C SER A 175 0.98 4.37 -17.20
N PRO A 176 0.85 3.05 -17.33
CA PRO A 176 1.60 2.08 -16.51
C PRO A 176 3.06 1.93 -16.95
N ALA A 177 3.50 2.62 -17.98
CA ALA A 177 4.87 2.49 -18.51
C ALA A 177 5.94 2.67 -17.43
N GLY A 178 6.88 1.73 -17.38
CA GLY A 178 7.92 1.61 -16.36
C GLY A 178 7.63 0.53 -15.31
N LEU A 179 6.38 0.05 -15.20
CA LEU A 179 6.03 -1.05 -14.28
C LEU A 179 6.60 -2.39 -14.76
N GLU A 180 6.76 -2.58 -16.06
CA GLU A 180 7.35 -3.78 -16.67
C GLU A 180 8.76 -4.08 -16.17
N ALA A 181 9.47 -3.08 -15.65
CA ALA A 181 10.81 -3.24 -15.09
C ALA A 181 10.84 -3.83 -13.67
N LEU A 182 9.69 -3.88 -12.98
CA LEU A 182 9.59 -4.30 -11.57
C LEU A 182 9.49 -5.83 -11.43
N SER A 183 10.41 -6.58 -11.98
CA SER A 183 10.40 -8.05 -12.00
C SER A 183 10.40 -8.73 -10.62
N SER A 184 10.79 -8.01 -9.57
CA SER A 184 10.76 -8.50 -8.17
C SER A 184 9.41 -8.34 -7.49
N LEU A 185 8.41 -7.73 -8.19
CA LEU A 185 7.13 -7.38 -7.58
C LEU A 185 6.32 -8.63 -7.28
N ARG A 186 5.90 -8.77 -6.02
CA ARG A 186 5.05 -9.87 -5.54
C ARG A 186 3.61 -9.44 -5.32
N GLU A 187 3.41 -8.19 -4.97
CA GLU A 187 2.08 -7.63 -4.74
C GLU A 187 1.89 -6.36 -5.54
N LEU A 188 0.84 -6.33 -6.37
CA LEU A 188 0.40 -5.14 -7.10
C LEU A 188 -1.06 -4.83 -6.78
N ARG A 189 -1.31 -3.62 -6.27
CA ARG A 189 -2.66 -3.08 -6.10
C ARG A 189 -2.82 -1.80 -6.90
N VAL A 190 -3.80 -1.77 -7.77
CA VAL A 190 -4.21 -0.57 -8.51
C VAL A 190 -5.67 -0.28 -8.21
N LYS A 191 -5.95 0.90 -7.68
CA LYS A 191 -7.31 1.29 -7.30
C LYS A 191 -7.68 2.68 -7.80
N ASN A 192 -8.94 2.85 -8.20
CA ASN A 192 -9.49 4.11 -8.72
C ASN A 192 -8.71 4.66 -9.92
N ASN A 193 -8.36 3.80 -10.87
CA ASN A 193 -7.68 4.20 -12.09
C ASN A 193 -8.66 4.25 -13.27
N SER A 194 -8.87 5.45 -13.81
CA SER A 194 -9.70 5.67 -14.99
C SER A 194 -8.90 6.01 -16.25
N SER A 195 -7.56 5.93 -16.19
CA SER A 195 -6.68 6.33 -17.28
C SER A 195 -6.12 5.16 -18.08
N TRP A 196 -5.72 4.08 -17.38
CA TRP A 196 -5.03 2.96 -18.02
C TRP A 196 -5.97 2.11 -18.86
N THR A 197 -5.56 1.89 -20.10
CA THR A 197 -6.24 1.01 -21.05
C THR A 197 -5.41 -0.23 -21.35
N ASP A 198 -4.10 -0.16 -21.14
CA ASP A 198 -3.14 -1.22 -21.41
C ASP A 198 -2.57 -1.77 -20.09
N PHE A 199 -2.67 -3.06 -19.92
CA PHE A 199 -2.16 -3.82 -18.78
C PHE A 199 -1.13 -4.88 -19.23
N SER A 200 -0.54 -4.71 -20.43
CA SER A 200 0.45 -5.65 -20.98
C SER A 200 1.70 -5.80 -20.11
N PHE A 201 2.04 -4.78 -19.34
CA PHE A 201 3.16 -4.83 -18.38
C PHE A 201 3.06 -5.99 -17.38
N LEU A 202 1.86 -6.51 -17.13
CA LEU A 202 1.65 -7.65 -16.22
C LEU A 202 2.42 -8.90 -16.69
N THR A 203 2.61 -9.10 -17.97
CA THR A 203 3.33 -10.29 -18.50
C THR A 203 4.80 -10.34 -18.07
N GLU A 204 5.38 -9.19 -17.70
CA GLU A 204 6.77 -9.09 -17.27
C GLU A 204 6.96 -9.31 -15.75
N LEU A 205 5.86 -9.32 -14.99
CA LEU A 205 5.88 -9.41 -13.53
C LEU A 205 5.86 -10.86 -13.04
N SER A 206 6.81 -11.68 -13.49
CA SER A 206 6.84 -13.14 -13.26
C SER A 206 6.88 -13.57 -11.78
N SER A 207 7.29 -12.68 -10.87
CA SER A 207 7.30 -12.93 -9.41
C SER A 207 5.98 -12.60 -8.74
N LEU A 208 4.95 -12.16 -9.49
CA LEU A 208 3.70 -11.66 -8.90
C LEU A 208 2.90 -12.79 -8.24
N GLU A 209 2.59 -12.59 -6.95
CA GLU A 209 1.83 -13.51 -6.11
C GLU A 209 0.40 -13.00 -5.87
N SER A 210 0.22 -11.69 -5.85
CA SER A 210 -1.07 -11.04 -5.59
C SER A 210 -1.32 -9.88 -6.55
N LEU A 211 -2.45 -9.93 -7.26
CA LEU A 211 -2.92 -8.89 -8.16
C LEU A 211 -4.30 -8.38 -7.71
N CYS A 212 -4.39 -7.09 -7.41
CA CYS A 212 -5.65 -6.45 -7.07
C CYS A 212 -5.88 -5.22 -7.98
N LEU A 213 -6.91 -5.30 -8.83
CA LEU A 213 -7.36 -4.21 -9.70
C LEU A 213 -8.78 -3.83 -9.30
N GLU A 214 -8.95 -2.64 -8.71
CA GLU A 214 -10.26 -2.16 -8.28
C GLU A 214 -10.59 -0.80 -8.89
N TYR A 215 -11.83 -0.64 -9.37
CA TYR A 215 -12.30 0.60 -9.99
C TYR A 215 -11.41 1.06 -11.15
N CYS A 216 -10.88 0.10 -11.93
CA CYS A 216 -10.13 0.37 -13.16
C CYS A 216 -11.12 0.53 -14.31
N ALA A 217 -11.61 1.77 -14.50
CA ALA A 217 -12.79 2.05 -15.34
C ALA A 217 -12.60 1.74 -16.83
N LYS A 218 -11.36 1.66 -17.33
CA LYS A 218 -11.05 1.35 -18.75
C LYS A 218 -10.46 -0.03 -18.96
N LEU A 219 -10.36 -0.85 -17.91
CA LEU A 219 -9.94 -2.25 -18.04
C LEU A 219 -11.04 -3.04 -18.74
N ARG A 220 -10.81 -3.48 -20.00
CA ARG A 220 -11.75 -4.27 -20.79
C ARG A 220 -11.46 -5.76 -20.75
N ALA A 221 -10.17 -6.11 -20.78
CA ALA A 221 -9.67 -7.48 -20.70
C ALA A 221 -8.31 -7.47 -20.03
N LEU A 222 -7.96 -8.58 -19.40
CA LEU A 222 -6.58 -8.81 -18.97
C LEU A 222 -5.79 -9.46 -20.12
N VAL A 223 -4.50 -9.19 -20.13
CA VAL A 223 -3.55 -9.96 -20.96
C VAL A 223 -3.49 -11.42 -20.48
N PRO A 224 -3.00 -12.36 -21.30
CA PRO A 224 -2.73 -13.71 -20.84
C PRO A 224 -1.85 -13.71 -19.59
N LEU A 225 -2.25 -14.46 -18.55
CA LEU A 225 -1.57 -14.52 -17.26
C LEU A 225 -0.76 -15.80 -17.09
N ASP A 226 -0.52 -16.53 -18.17
CA ASP A 226 0.19 -17.82 -18.20
C ASP A 226 1.65 -17.74 -17.75
N ALA A 227 2.29 -16.56 -17.89
CA ALA A 227 3.63 -16.32 -17.35
C ALA A 227 3.65 -16.14 -15.81
N LEU A 228 2.52 -15.91 -15.18
CA LEU A 228 2.43 -15.58 -13.75
C LEU A 228 2.21 -16.83 -12.88
N HIS A 229 3.12 -17.79 -12.94
CA HIS A 229 3.02 -19.08 -12.25
C HIS A 229 2.99 -18.99 -10.72
N GLN A 230 3.44 -17.86 -10.14
CA GLN A 230 3.45 -17.65 -8.70
C GLN A 230 2.16 -17.00 -8.18
N LEU A 231 1.22 -16.65 -9.07
CA LEU A 231 0.01 -15.95 -8.67
C LEU A 231 -0.88 -16.83 -7.80
N ARG A 232 -1.23 -16.31 -6.61
CA ARG A 232 -2.05 -16.97 -5.59
C ARG A 232 -3.35 -16.24 -5.29
N TYR A 233 -3.40 -14.97 -5.66
CA TYR A 233 -4.56 -14.13 -5.39
C TYR A 233 -4.80 -13.16 -6.53
N VAL A 234 -6.01 -13.14 -7.06
CA VAL A 234 -6.48 -12.17 -8.07
C VAL A 234 -7.79 -11.57 -7.64
N ARG A 235 -7.83 -10.24 -7.55
CA ARG A 235 -9.05 -9.49 -7.29
C ARG A 235 -9.31 -8.47 -8.40
N LEU A 236 -10.46 -8.59 -9.06
CA LEU A 236 -10.97 -7.67 -10.07
C LEU A 236 -12.26 -7.05 -9.52
N GLY A 237 -12.16 -5.88 -8.89
CA GLY A 237 -13.27 -5.26 -8.18
C GLY A 237 -13.81 -4.03 -8.91
N ASN A 238 -15.11 -4.00 -9.22
CA ASN A 238 -15.78 -2.82 -9.79
C ASN A 238 -15.10 -2.26 -11.06
N CYS A 239 -14.53 -3.11 -11.89
CA CYS A 239 -13.98 -2.78 -13.20
C CYS A 239 -15.11 -2.86 -14.24
N ASP A 240 -15.96 -1.82 -14.28
CA ASP A 240 -17.24 -1.83 -15.01
C ASP A 240 -17.13 -1.97 -16.53
N SER A 241 -15.93 -1.80 -17.11
CA SER A 241 -15.67 -2.02 -18.55
C SER A 241 -15.13 -3.42 -18.86
N LEU A 242 -14.94 -4.26 -17.86
CA LEU A 242 -14.39 -5.60 -18.03
C LEU A 242 -15.41 -6.49 -18.76
N GLU A 243 -15.03 -6.99 -19.92
CA GLU A 243 -15.87 -7.75 -20.85
C GLU A 243 -15.35 -9.16 -21.09
N ASP A 244 -14.05 -9.40 -20.85
CA ASP A 244 -13.40 -10.68 -21.09
C ASP A 244 -12.56 -11.12 -19.88
N LEU A 245 -12.86 -12.30 -19.38
CA LEU A 245 -12.17 -12.97 -18.27
C LEU A 245 -11.43 -14.23 -18.73
N SER A 246 -11.27 -14.44 -20.04
CA SER A 246 -10.66 -15.66 -20.61
C SER A 246 -9.24 -15.88 -20.14
N SER A 247 -8.49 -14.80 -19.86
CA SER A 247 -7.12 -14.85 -19.30
C SER A 247 -7.03 -15.48 -17.91
N LEU A 248 -8.13 -15.53 -17.15
CA LEU A 248 -8.16 -16.20 -15.86
C LEU A 248 -8.06 -17.74 -15.99
N ARG A 249 -8.22 -18.28 -17.20
CA ARG A 249 -8.11 -19.72 -17.48
C ARG A 249 -6.71 -20.26 -17.19
N SER A 250 -5.68 -19.46 -17.41
CA SER A 250 -4.28 -19.83 -17.24
C SER A 250 -3.76 -19.70 -15.82
N LEU A 251 -4.61 -19.24 -14.89
CA LEU A 251 -4.21 -19.10 -13.48
C LEU A 251 -3.89 -20.47 -12.83
N PRO A 252 -2.93 -20.51 -11.89
CA PRO A 252 -2.68 -21.69 -11.07
C PRO A 252 -3.96 -22.21 -10.40
N GLU A 253 -4.07 -23.53 -10.21
CA GLU A 253 -5.28 -24.16 -9.65
C GLU A 253 -5.57 -23.74 -8.21
N ASP A 254 -4.53 -23.37 -7.46
CA ASP A 254 -4.61 -22.90 -6.08
C ASP A 254 -4.76 -21.37 -5.96
N CYS A 255 -4.91 -20.67 -7.08
CA CYS A 255 -5.12 -19.22 -7.09
C CYS A 255 -6.54 -18.87 -6.62
N GLU A 256 -6.63 -18.01 -5.62
CA GLU A 256 -7.90 -17.43 -5.18
C GLU A 256 -8.31 -16.30 -6.14
N VAL A 257 -9.55 -16.32 -6.61
CA VAL A 257 -10.04 -15.36 -7.61
C VAL A 257 -11.33 -14.70 -7.14
N PHE A 258 -11.33 -13.37 -7.09
CA PHE A 258 -12.50 -12.56 -6.75
C PHE A 258 -12.80 -11.60 -7.88
N VAL A 259 -13.99 -11.71 -8.47
CA VAL A 259 -14.45 -10.79 -9.51
C VAL A 259 -15.78 -10.20 -9.08
N THR A 260 -15.82 -8.88 -8.89
CA THR A 260 -17.02 -8.15 -8.47
C THR A 260 -17.17 -6.87 -9.27
N GLY A 261 -18.41 -6.39 -9.48
CA GLY A 261 -18.66 -5.13 -10.14
C GLY A 261 -20.14 -4.80 -10.19
N ARG A 262 -20.48 -3.52 -10.29
CA ARG A 262 -21.88 -3.08 -10.31
C ARG A 262 -22.65 -3.69 -11.49
N LYS A 263 -22.08 -3.66 -12.69
CA LYS A 263 -22.69 -4.26 -13.86
C LYS A 263 -22.78 -5.77 -13.76
N LEU A 264 -21.75 -6.41 -13.18
CA LEU A 264 -21.72 -7.83 -12.94
C LEU A 264 -22.82 -8.23 -11.94
N LEU A 265 -22.93 -7.49 -10.83
CA LEU A 265 -23.98 -7.72 -9.82
C LEU A 265 -25.39 -7.46 -10.39
N GLN A 266 -25.60 -6.41 -11.19
CA GLN A 266 -26.88 -6.16 -11.87
C GLN A 266 -27.22 -7.25 -12.88
N ALA A 267 -26.23 -7.84 -13.51
CA ALA A 267 -26.37 -8.98 -14.39
C ALA A 267 -26.46 -10.34 -13.64
N GLY A 268 -26.41 -10.31 -12.31
CA GLY A 268 -26.44 -11.49 -11.47
C GLY A 268 -25.12 -12.26 -11.41
N ILE A 269 -23.98 -11.59 -11.68
CA ILE A 269 -22.66 -12.20 -11.64
C ILE A 269 -21.85 -11.60 -10.49
N ALA A 270 -21.55 -12.40 -9.49
CA ALA A 270 -20.41 -12.25 -8.62
C ALA A 270 -19.61 -13.57 -8.71
N TYR A 271 -18.31 -13.47 -8.72
CA TYR A 271 -17.45 -14.64 -8.70
C TYR A 271 -16.46 -14.53 -7.53
N GLU A 272 -16.49 -15.54 -6.69
CA GLU A 272 -15.53 -15.74 -5.63
C GLU A 272 -15.10 -17.22 -5.66
N TYR A 273 -13.80 -17.46 -5.75
CA TYR A 273 -13.23 -18.79 -5.64
C TYR A 273 -12.08 -18.77 -4.65
N SER A 274 -12.18 -19.61 -3.62
CA SER A 274 -11.09 -19.85 -2.68
C SER A 274 -10.83 -21.36 -2.57
N PRO A 275 -9.64 -21.85 -2.93
CA PRO A 275 -9.30 -23.25 -2.77
C PRO A 275 -9.25 -23.69 -1.30
N LYS A 276 -9.06 -22.75 -0.36
CA LYS A 276 -9.02 -23.05 1.07
C LYS A 276 -10.39 -23.34 1.66
N THR A 277 -11.42 -22.65 1.20
CA THR A 277 -12.79 -22.78 1.70
C THR A 277 -13.66 -23.69 0.85
N GLY A 278 -13.26 -23.95 -0.39
CA GLY A 278 -14.06 -24.68 -1.37
C GLY A 278 -15.35 -23.98 -1.76
N VAL A 279 -15.53 -22.71 -1.36
CA VAL A 279 -16.72 -21.92 -1.66
C VAL A 279 -16.54 -21.22 -2.98
N ALA A 280 -17.42 -21.50 -3.91
CA ALA A 280 -17.61 -20.70 -5.09
C ALA A 280 -19.09 -20.33 -5.18
N GLU A 281 -19.42 -19.08 -4.92
CA GLU A 281 -20.77 -18.58 -5.16
C GLU A 281 -20.88 -18.01 -6.57
N TRP A 282 -21.83 -18.54 -7.31
CA TRP A 282 -22.20 -18.11 -8.63
C TRP A 282 -23.52 -17.39 -8.64
N CYS A 283 -23.54 -16.22 -9.19
CA CYS A 283 -24.77 -15.61 -9.64
C CYS A 283 -24.78 -15.59 -11.18
N ARG A 284 -25.78 -16.22 -11.70
CA ARG A 284 -26.27 -16.47 -13.07
C ARG A 284 -25.61 -15.77 -14.27
N GLU A 285 -25.72 -16.51 -15.39
CA GLU A 285 -25.38 -16.19 -16.77
C GLU A 285 -25.56 -14.73 -17.16
N ALA A 286 -24.49 -14.06 -17.40
CA ALA A 286 -24.46 -12.85 -18.20
C ALA A 286 -23.36 -12.98 -19.25
N SER A 287 -23.45 -12.16 -20.24
CA SER A 287 -22.65 -12.08 -21.44
C SER A 287 -21.13 -11.86 -21.27
N LEU A 288 -20.57 -12.24 -20.14
CA LEU A 288 -19.14 -12.31 -19.91
C LEU A 288 -18.63 -13.69 -20.33
N ASN A 289 -17.58 -13.72 -21.13
CA ASN A 289 -16.85 -14.93 -21.48
C ASN A 289 -16.11 -15.49 -20.27
N LEU A 290 -16.85 -16.03 -19.29
CA LEU A 290 -16.27 -16.78 -18.19
C LEU A 290 -15.74 -18.10 -18.71
N PRO A 291 -14.46 -18.43 -18.49
CA PRO A 291 -13.91 -19.73 -18.87
C PRO A 291 -14.71 -20.87 -18.22
N ALA A 292 -15.08 -21.86 -19.02
CA ALA A 292 -15.86 -23.01 -18.55
C ALA A 292 -15.19 -23.74 -17.38
N GLU A 293 -13.87 -23.71 -17.31
CA GLU A 293 -13.06 -24.29 -16.25
C GLU A 293 -13.23 -23.55 -14.92
N LEU A 294 -13.38 -22.24 -14.93
CA LEU A 294 -13.70 -21.45 -13.75
C LEU A 294 -15.13 -21.72 -13.28
N LEU A 295 -16.06 -21.82 -14.26
CA LEU A 295 -17.43 -22.24 -14.00
C LEU A 295 -17.48 -23.64 -13.35
N ALA A 296 -16.63 -24.58 -13.78
CA ALA A 296 -16.55 -25.92 -13.23
C ALA A 296 -15.98 -25.95 -11.80
N ARG A 297 -15.01 -25.07 -11.48
CA ARG A 297 -14.47 -24.93 -10.12
C ARG A 297 -15.55 -24.47 -9.13
N GLY A 298 -16.44 -23.56 -9.57
CA GLY A 298 -17.55 -23.05 -8.77
C GLY A 298 -18.68 -24.05 -8.48
N ARG A 299 -18.77 -25.14 -9.23
CA ARG A 299 -19.83 -26.14 -9.06
C ARG A 299 -19.50 -27.27 -8.05
N LYS A 300 -18.33 -27.28 -7.45
CA LYS A 300 -17.89 -28.36 -6.54
C LYS A 300 -18.37 -28.21 -5.10
N VAL A 301 -19.27 -27.28 -4.82
CA VAL A 301 -19.81 -27.12 -3.48
C VAL A 301 -21.30 -27.43 -3.51
N GLN A 302 -21.62 -28.68 -3.31
CA GLN A 302 -22.81 -29.18 -2.64
C GLN A 302 -22.45 -30.39 -1.80
#